data_7ee99d493ed966f8846558918b9a33a9
#
_entry.id   7ee99d493ed966f8846558918b9a33a9
#
_cell.length_a   1.000
_cell.length_b   1.000
_cell.length_c   1.000
_cell.angle_alpha   90.00
_cell.angle_beta   90.00
_cell.angle_gamma   90.00
#
_symmetry.space_group_name_H-M   'P 1'
#
loop_
_entity.id
_entity.type
_entity.pdbx_description
1 polymer ?
#
loop_
_entity_poly.entity_id
_entity_poly.type
_entity_poly.pdbx_seq_one_letter_code
_entity_poly.pdbx_strand_id
1 'polypeptide(L)'
;MASALWIALLWIAFGASHMALSSQRLRPRIVAAVGDEFRFQGVYSLVALALFVPLVTIYFRHKHEGFYLGSLAAHVPGLRWVMFVGMGAAFAMLVAGLARPSPAAVMPGATSVRGIYHVTRHPVLMSFGLYGLLHLCVAAIHATELAFFAGFPLFVWIGTRHQDQRKLATAGPAFRSFHDATPFAPFSRPSGVLPALREQPIPIALGVALTIGVRWLHPALFGPG
;
A
#
# COMPACT_ATOMS: atom_id res chain seq x y z
N MET A 1 21.49 10.98 9.49
CA MET A 1 20.65 10.63 10.66
C MET A 1 19.43 11.53 10.82
N ALA A 2 19.58 12.87 10.73
CA ALA A 2 18.44 13.79 10.85
C ALA A 2 17.36 13.52 9.80
N SER A 3 17.73 13.29 8.53
CA SER A 3 16.79 13.01 7.42
C SER A 3 15.97 11.74 7.67
N ALA A 4 16.60 10.66 8.14
CA ALA A 4 15.90 9.42 8.48
C ALA A 4 14.91 9.61 9.64
N LEU A 5 15.27 10.42 10.65
CA LEU A 5 14.37 10.77 11.74
C LEU A 5 13.15 11.55 11.25
N TRP A 6 13.35 12.56 10.37
CA TRP A 6 12.24 13.31 9.79
C TRP A 6 11.31 12.43 8.96
N ILE A 7 11.85 11.49 8.15
CA ILE A 7 11.06 10.52 7.41
C ILE A 7 10.21 9.67 8.36
N ALA A 8 10.81 9.15 9.45
CA ALA A 8 10.09 8.34 10.42
C ALA A 8 8.99 9.14 11.15
N LEU A 9 9.28 10.39 11.56
CA LEU A 9 8.29 11.26 12.18
C LEU A 9 7.13 11.59 11.25
N LEU A 10 7.40 11.85 9.96
CA LEU A 10 6.37 12.09 8.96
C LEU A 10 5.51 10.83 8.71
N TRP A 11 6.10 9.63 8.72
CA TRP A 11 5.32 8.38 8.68
C TRP A 11 4.41 8.23 9.89
N ILE A 12 4.91 8.54 11.10
CA ILE A 12 4.11 8.49 12.32
C ILE A 12 2.95 9.50 12.23
N ALA A 13 3.23 10.74 11.84
CA ALA A 13 2.21 11.77 11.68
C ALA A 13 1.18 11.40 10.61
N PHE A 14 1.64 10.85 9.47
CA PHE A 14 0.79 10.36 8.39
C PHE A 14 -0.13 9.23 8.85
N GLY A 15 0.42 8.21 9.50
CA GLY A 15 -0.35 7.09 10.05
C GLY A 15 -1.34 7.53 11.13
N ALA A 16 -0.87 8.34 12.09
CA ALA A 16 -1.70 8.84 13.19
C ALA A 16 -2.87 9.70 12.67
N SER A 17 -2.61 10.62 11.73
CA SER A 17 -3.67 11.44 11.13
C SER A 17 -4.68 10.59 10.36
N HIS A 18 -4.24 9.58 9.61
CA HIS A 18 -5.14 8.66 8.90
C HIS A 18 -6.04 7.87 9.85
N MET A 19 -5.48 7.35 10.93
CA MET A 19 -6.26 6.61 11.94
C MET A 19 -7.23 7.54 12.68
N ALA A 20 -6.76 8.73 13.09
CA ALA A 20 -7.58 9.69 13.81
C ALA A 20 -8.76 10.17 12.96
N LEU A 21 -8.47 10.69 11.75
CA LEU A 21 -9.50 11.24 10.85
C LEU A 21 -10.50 10.18 10.38
N SER A 22 -10.07 8.92 10.21
CA SER A 22 -10.97 7.83 9.82
C SER A 22 -11.67 7.16 11.00
N SER A 23 -11.40 7.56 12.25
CA SER A 23 -11.98 6.95 13.44
C SER A 23 -13.50 7.18 13.55
N GLN A 24 -14.20 6.23 14.18
CA GLN A 24 -15.65 6.32 14.40
C GLN A 24 -16.06 7.53 15.27
N ARG A 25 -15.14 8.05 16.07
CA ARG A 25 -15.40 9.19 16.97
C ARG A 25 -15.21 10.54 16.27
N LEU A 26 -14.12 10.67 15.50
CA LEU A 26 -13.72 11.96 14.94
C LEU A 26 -14.33 12.24 13.56
N ARG A 27 -14.40 11.20 12.70
CA ARG A 27 -14.94 11.36 11.35
C ARG A 27 -16.34 11.97 11.30
N PRO A 28 -17.37 11.51 12.06
CA PRO A 28 -18.71 12.10 12.02
C PRO A 28 -18.71 13.56 12.43
N ARG A 29 -17.87 13.94 13.41
CA ARG A 29 -17.76 15.33 13.88
C ARG A 29 -17.17 16.24 12.81
N ILE A 30 -16.13 15.77 12.10
CA ILE A 30 -15.50 16.55 11.03
C ILE A 30 -16.45 16.66 9.83
N VAL A 31 -17.12 15.57 9.44
CA VAL A 31 -18.13 15.60 8.37
C VAL A 31 -19.22 16.63 8.69
N ALA A 32 -19.72 16.64 9.91
CA ALA A 32 -20.70 17.63 10.35
C ALA A 32 -20.17 19.07 10.31
N ALA A 33 -18.89 19.28 10.64
CA ALA A 33 -18.26 20.60 10.64
C ALA A 33 -17.97 21.13 9.23
N VAL A 34 -17.57 20.25 8.28
CA VAL A 34 -17.25 20.66 6.90
C VAL A 34 -18.48 20.64 5.96
N GLY A 35 -19.58 20.01 6.41
CA GLY A 35 -20.88 20.01 5.75
C GLY A 35 -21.26 18.71 5.08
N ASP A 36 -20.34 18.01 4.42
CA ASP A 36 -20.63 16.75 3.73
C ASP A 36 -19.42 15.83 3.60
N GLU A 37 -19.67 14.60 3.16
CA GLU A 37 -18.67 13.55 3.01
C GLU A 37 -17.63 13.87 1.91
N PHE A 38 -18.02 14.56 0.86
CA PHE A 38 -17.10 14.92 -0.23
C PHE A 38 -16.06 15.95 0.24
N ARG A 39 -16.49 16.99 0.97
CA ARG A 39 -15.59 17.97 1.58
C ARG A 39 -14.68 17.34 2.61
N PHE A 40 -15.22 16.41 3.41
CA PHE A 40 -14.39 15.62 4.33
C PHE A 40 -13.29 14.86 3.60
N GLN A 41 -13.59 14.20 2.48
CA GLN A 41 -12.59 13.50 1.66
C GLN A 41 -11.53 14.47 1.12
N GLY A 42 -11.91 15.69 0.75
CA GLY A 42 -10.99 16.76 0.36
C GLY A 42 -10.03 17.13 1.49
N VAL A 43 -10.55 17.40 2.69
CA VAL A 43 -9.71 17.68 3.88
C VAL A 43 -8.78 16.51 4.21
N TYR A 44 -9.31 15.30 4.20
CA TYR A 44 -8.54 14.09 4.43
C TYR A 44 -7.37 13.95 3.44
N SER A 45 -7.64 14.18 2.15
CA SER A 45 -6.63 14.12 1.09
C SER A 45 -5.58 15.23 1.22
N LEU A 46 -5.99 16.46 1.59
CA LEU A 46 -5.06 17.56 1.81
C LEU A 46 -4.11 17.27 2.98
N VAL A 47 -4.61 16.75 4.10
CA VAL A 47 -3.77 16.35 5.24
C VAL A 47 -2.80 15.24 4.82
N ALA A 48 -3.29 14.25 4.06
CA ALA A 48 -2.46 13.17 3.54
C ALA A 48 -1.32 13.71 2.66
N LEU A 49 -1.62 14.57 1.70
CA LEU A 49 -0.63 15.17 0.80
C LEU A 49 0.35 16.07 1.55
N ALA A 50 -0.13 16.88 2.50
CA ALA A 50 0.72 17.77 3.31
C ALA A 50 1.78 17.01 4.12
N LEU A 51 1.54 15.74 4.46
CA LEU A 51 2.49 14.88 5.17
C LEU A 51 3.31 13.99 4.23
N PHE A 52 2.67 13.43 3.21
CA PHE A 52 3.32 12.48 2.31
C PHE A 52 4.27 13.16 1.31
N VAL A 53 3.92 14.34 0.78
CA VAL A 53 4.77 15.05 -0.17
C VAL A 53 6.13 15.45 0.46
N PRO A 54 6.19 16.07 1.66
CA PRO A 54 7.46 16.31 2.33
C PRO A 54 8.24 15.03 2.64
N LEU A 55 7.56 13.96 3.06
CA LEU A 55 8.18 12.66 3.33
C LEU A 55 8.92 12.14 2.11
N VAL A 56 8.25 12.10 0.96
CA VAL A 56 8.84 11.66 -0.32
C VAL A 56 9.96 12.62 -0.75
N THR A 57 9.76 13.93 -0.62
CA THR A 57 10.75 14.94 -1.00
C THR A 57 12.03 14.81 -0.17
N ILE A 58 11.91 14.64 1.15
CA ILE A 58 13.06 14.45 2.03
C ILE A 58 13.80 13.18 1.64
N TYR A 59 13.07 12.06 1.43
CA TYR A 59 13.68 10.81 1.00
C TYR A 59 14.49 10.98 -0.30
N PHE A 60 13.91 11.56 -1.36
CA PHE A 60 14.61 11.71 -2.64
C PHE A 60 15.80 12.66 -2.59
N ARG A 61 15.78 13.67 -1.73
CA ARG A 61 16.92 14.60 -1.54
C ARG A 61 18.05 13.99 -0.69
N HIS A 62 17.74 13.00 0.13
CA HIS A 62 18.63 12.46 1.16
C HIS A 62 18.78 10.93 1.07
N LYS A 63 18.62 10.36 -0.15
CA LYS A 63 18.87 8.94 -0.38
C LYS A 63 20.30 8.57 0.03
N HIS A 64 20.44 7.35 0.57
CA HIS A 64 21.73 6.77 0.93
C HIS A 64 22.46 7.53 2.05
N GLU A 65 21.72 8.17 2.94
CA GLU A 65 22.27 8.84 4.13
C GLU A 65 22.12 8.02 5.41
N GLY A 66 23.05 8.25 6.32
CA GLY A 66 23.10 7.63 7.64
C GLY A 66 23.89 6.32 7.66
N PHE A 67 23.66 5.50 8.68
CA PHE A 67 24.36 4.21 8.80
C PHE A 67 23.93 3.27 7.67
N TYR A 68 24.87 2.43 7.26
CA TYR A 68 24.66 1.42 6.22
C TYR A 68 24.47 0.04 6.81
N LEU A 69 23.37 -0.62 6.49
CA LEU A 69 23.04 -1.98 6.95
C LEU A 69 23.42 -3.07 5.95
N GLY A 70 23.81 -2.70 4.74
CA GLY A 70 24.13 -3.63 3.67
C GLY A 70 23.03 -3.77 2.62
N SER A 71 23.22 -4.70 1.70
CA SER A 71 22.23 -5.13 0.72
C SER A 71 22.09 -6.65 0.78
N LEU A 72 20.91 -7.14 1.11
CA LEU A 72 20.64 -8.57 1.15
C LEU A 72 20.80 -9.19 -0.25
N ALA A 73 20.43 -8.48 -1.30
CA ALA A 73 20.59 -8.94 -2.68
C ALA A 73 22.03 -9.09 -3.15
N ALA A 74 22.98 -8.44 -2.46
CA ALA A 74 24.40 -8.64 -2.74
C ALA A 74 24.91 -9.99 -2.23
N HIS A 75 24.24 -10.59 -1.23
CA HIS A 75 24.67 -11.81 -0.57
C HIS A 75 23.79 -13.03 -0.92
N VAL A 76 22.58 -12.81 -1.45
CA VAL A 76 21.62 -13.86 -1.78
C VAL A 76 21.42 -13.94 -3.29
N PRO A 77 22.02 -14.91 -3.99
CA PRO A 77 21.82 -15.09 -5.42
C PRO A 77 20.33 -15.28 -5.76
N GLY A 78 19.90 -14.65 -6.82
CA GLY A 78 18.51 -14.76 -7.29
C GLY A 78 17.47 -13.88 -6.58
N LEU A 79 17.81 -13.20 -5.47
CA LEU A 79 16.85 -12.35 -4.74
C LEU A 79 16.32 -11.20 -5.61
N ARG A 80 17.10 -10.70 -6.57
CA ARG A 80 16.64 -9.69 -7.54
C ARG A 80 15.50 -10.21 -8.42
N TRP A 81 15.47 -11.50 -8.75
CA TRP A 81 14.37 -12.12 -9.48
C TRP A 81 13.11 -12.23 -8.62
N VAL A 82 13.28 -12.59 -7.34
CA VAL A 82 12.15 -12.59 -6.37
C VAL A 82 11.55 -11.20 -6.27
N MET A 83 12.38 -10.16 -6.21
CA MET A 83 11.88 -8.77 -6.26
C MET A 83 11.12 -8.49 -7.53
N PHE A 84 11.65 -8.83 -8.69
CA PHE A 84 11.01 -8.55 -9.98
C PHE A 84 9.63 -9.23 -10.07
N VAL A 85 9.54 -10.51 -9.72
CA VAL A 85 8.28 -11.26 -9.67
C VAL A 85 7.33 -10.67 -8.61
N GLY A 86 7.85 -10.36 -7.43
CA GLY A 86 7.08 -9.74 -6.36
C GLY A 86 6.53 -8.36 -6.72
N MET A 87 7.30 -7.53 -7.44
CA MET A 87 6.84 -6.26 -7.98
C MET A 87 5.76 -6.45 -9.05
N GLY A 88 5.89 -7.49 -9.90
CA GLY A 88 4.84 -7.91 -10.82
C GLY A 88 3.52 -8.21 -10.10
N ALA A 89 3.59 -8.96 -9.01
CA ALA A 89 2.44 -9.24 -8.17
C ALA A 89 1.88 -7.97 -7.50
N ALA A 90 2.75 -7.06 -7.01
CA ALA A 90 2.34 -5.80 -6.42
C ALA A 90 1.59 -4.91 -7.42
N PHE A 91 2.13 -4.70 -8.62
CA PHE A 91 1.47 -3.91 -9.66
C PHE A 91 0.20 -4.59 -10.19
N ALA A 92 0.19 -5.93 -10.31
CA ALA A 92 -1.03 -6.67 -10.65
C ALA A 92 -2.14 -6.45 -9.61
N MET A 93 -1.82 -6.51 -8.31
CA MET A 93 -2.77 -6.20 -7.23
C MET A 93 -3.23 -4.74 -7.28
N LEU A 94 -2.33 -3.80 -7.56
CA LEU A 94 -2.65 -2.38 -7.68
C LEU A 94 -3.67 -2.14 -8.80
N VAL A 95 -3.34 -2.57 -10.02
CA VAL A 95 -4.18 -2.32 -11.21
C VAL A 95 -5.50 -3.07 -11.11
N ALA A 96 -5.49 -4.34 -10.70
CA ALA A 96 -6.71 -5.12 -10.55
C ALA A 96 -7.62 -4.58 -9.42
N GLY A 97 -7.02 -4.08 -8.32
CA GLY A 97 -7.75 -3.46 -7.23
C GLY A 97 -8.36 -2.10 -7.58
N LEU A 98 -7.68 -1.29 -8.41
CA LEU A 98 -8.20 -0.03 -8.93
C LEU A 98 -9.31 -0.26 -9.96
N ALA A 99 -9.17 -1.26 -10.82
CA ALA A 99 -10.18 -1.63 -11.82
C ALA A 99 -11.48 -2.14 -11.18
N ARG A 100 -11.40 -2.67 -9.97
CA ARG A 100 -12.55 -3.15 -9.19
C ARG A 100 -12.40 -2.75 -7.73
N PRO A 101 -12.93 -1.57 -7.32
CA PRO A 101 -12.78 -1.07 -5.95
C PRO A 101 -13.33 -2.03 -4.90
N SER A 102 -12.63 -2.13 -3.77
CA SER A 102 -13.06 -2.92 -2.61
C SER A 102 -14.33 -2.33 -1.97
N PRO A 103 -15.19 -3.16 -1.36
CA PRO A 103 -16.26 -2.67 -0.48
C PRO A 103 -15.75 -1.82 0.69
N ALA A 104 -14.48 -2.00 1.05
CA ALA A 104 -13.81 -1.20 2.09
C ALA A 104 -13.24 0.13 1.55
N ALA A 105 -13.13 0.34 0.23
CA ALA A 105 -12.57 1.53 -0.38
C ALA A 105 -13.38 2.81 -0.06
N VAL A 106 -12.81 3.96 -0.39
CA VAL A 106 -13.45 5.28 -0.26
C VAL A 106 -14.74 5.34 -1.09
N MET A 107 -14.67 4.86 -2.33
CA MET A 107 -15.86 4.57 -3.16
C MET A 107 -16.11 3.06 -3.11
N PRO A 108 -17.08 2.59 -2.30
CA PRO A 108 -17.29 1.18 -2.10
C PRO A 108 -17.73 0.47 -3.37
N GLY A 109 -17.05 -0.61 -3.70
CA GLY A 109 -17.47 -1.54 -4.76
C GLY A 109 -18.43 -2.61 -4.26
N ALA A 110 -18.74 -3.58 -5.14
CA ALA A 110 -19.60 -4.71 -4.81
C ALA A 110 -18.95 -5.64 -3.77
N THR A 111 -19.78 -6.24 -2.92
CA THR A 111 -19.37 -7.20 -1.88
C THR A 111 -19.12 -8.63 -2.42
N SER A 112 -19.19 -8.83 -3.74
CA SER A 112 -18.90 -10.14 -4.35
C SER A 112 -17.40 -10.45 -4.32
N VAL A 113 -17.06 -11.67 -3.88
CA VAL A 113 -15.68 -12.17 -3.96
C VAL A 113 -15.37 -12.57 -5.39
N ARG A 114 -14.61 -11.74 -6.10
CA ARG A 114 -14.22 -11.99 -7.50
C ARG A 114 -12.84 -11.40 -7.80
N GLY A 115 -12.15 -12.02 -8.76
CA GLY A 115 -10.88 -11.53 -9.26
C GLY A 115 -9.83 -11.43 -8.15
N ILE A 116 -9.18 -10.28 -8.01
CA ILE A 116 -8.08 -10.09 -7.07
C ILE A 116 -8.48 -10.28 -5.60
N TYR A 117 -9.79 -10.28 -5.26
CA TYR A 117 -10.27 -10.52 -3.90
C TYR A 117 -10.13 -11.97 -3.44
N HIS A 118 -9.89 -12.90 -4.35
CA HIS A 118 -9.45 -14.25 -3.99
C HIS A 118 -8.02 -14.26 -3.41
N VAL A 119 -7.21 -13.24 -3.70
CA VAL A 119 -5.82 -13.10 -3.23
C VAL A 119 -5.74 -12.28 -1.94
N THR A 120 -6.45 -11.17 -1.86
CA THR A 120 -6.55 -10.33 -0.64
C THR A 120 -7.72 -9.37 -0.74
N ARG A 121 -8.33 -9.04 0.42
CA ARG A 121 -9.42 -8.04 0.48
C ARG A 121 -8.95 -6.59 0.37
N HIS A 122 -7.64 -6.34 0.48
CA HIS A 122 -7.03 -5.02 0.41
C HIS A 122 -5.98 -4.89 -0.72
N PRO A 123 -6.30 -5.21 -1.99
CA PRO A 123 -5.29 -5.36 -3.03
C PRO A 123 -4.45 -4.09 -3.26
N VAL A 124 -5.08 -2.91 -3.30
CA VAL A 124 -4.37 -1.63 -3.49
C VAL A 124 -3.44 -1.33 -2.31
N LEU A 125 -3.91 -1.45 -1.07
CA LEU A 125 -3.06 -1.18 0.10
C LEU A 125 -1.94 -2.21 0.24
N MET A 126 -2.25 -3.49 0.05
CA MET A 126 -1.26 -4.56 0.13
C MET A 126 -0.20 -4.46 -0.96
N SER A 127 -0.50 -3.87 -2.12
CA SER A 127 0.50 -3.60 -3.16
C SER A 127 1.59 -2.63 -2.66
N PHE A 128 1.20 -1.58 -1.94
CA PHE A 128 2.16 -0.65 -1.32
C PHE A 128 2.95 -1.30 -0.17
N GLY A 129 2.31 -2.15 0.64
CA GLY A 129 3.01 -2.92 1.66
C GLY A 129 4.07 -3.84 1.07
N LEU A 130 3.72 -4.56 0.02
CA LEU A 130 4.63 -5.44 -0.70
C LEU A 130 5.76 -4.66 -1.40
N TYR A 131 5.46 -3.50 -2.00
CA TYR A 131 6.45 -2.58 -2.54
C TYR A 131 7.54 -2.24 -1.51
N GLY A 132 7.15 -1.79 -0.32
CA GLY A 132 8.09 -1.44 0.75
C GLY A 132 8.93 -2.62 1.21
N LEU A 133 8.31 -3.80 1.43
CA LEU A 133 9.03 -5.02 1.83
C LEU A 133 10.07 -5.46 0.81
N LEU A 134 9.71 -5.46 -0.47
CA LEU A 134 10.61 -5.87 -1.55
C LEU A 134 11.81 -4.92 -1.68
N HIS A 135 11.61 -3.62 -1.53
CA HIS A 135 12.70 -2.66 -1.56
C HIS A 135 13.64 -2.83 -0.35
N LEU A 136 13.13 -3.13 0.84
CA LEU A 136 13.95 -3.46 2.00
C LEU A 136 14.82 -4.71 1.79
N CYS A 137 14.36 -5.67 0.97
CA CYS A 137 15.13 -6.88 0.70
C CYS A 137 16.23 -6.70 -0.34
N VAL A 138 16.09 -5.74 -1.26
CA VAL A 138 16.96 -5.67 -2.46
C VAL A 138 17.81 -4.41 -2.53
N ALA A 139 17.34 -3.29 -1.99
CA ALA A 139 18.06 -2.03 -2.01
C ALA A 139 19.34 -2.07 -1.14
N ALA A 140 20.26 -1.16 -1.42
CA ALA A 140 21.33 -0.81 -0.50
C ALA A 140 20.72 -0.02 0.67
N ILE A 141 20.60 -0.64 1.84
CA ILE A 141 19.84 -0.09 2.96
C ILE A 141 20.71 0.82 3.82
N HIS A 142 20.48 2.11 3.71
CA HIS A 142 20.93 3.10 4.67
C HIS A 142 19.78 3.48 5.63
N ALA A 143 20.05 4.34 6.61
CA ALA A 143 19.02 4.76 7.55
C ALA A 143 17.80 5.40 6.88
N THR A 144 18.01 6.15 5.79
CA THR A 144 16.92 6.79 5.01
C THR A 144 16.07 5.79 4.25
N GLU A 145 16.67 4.76 3.60
CA GLU A 145 15.95 3.67 2.95
C GLU A 145 15.14 2.88 3.96
N LEU A 146 15.75 2.53 5.09
CA LEU A 146 15.04 1.81 6.16
C LEU A 146 13.82 2.59 6.63
N ALA A 147 13.99 3.88 6.96
CA ALA A 147 12.90 4.71 7.45
C ALA A 147 11.78 4.87 6.39
N PHE A 148 12.16 5.05 5.12
CA PHE A 148 11.21 5.26 4.03
C PHE A 148 10.43 3.99 3.68
N PHE A 149 11.13 2.91 3.37
CA PHE A 149 10.49 1.69 2.88
C PHE A 149 9.78 0.90 3.98
N ALA A 150 10.27 0.90 5.23
CA ALA A 150 9.60 0.22 6.33
C ALA A 150 8.26 0.88 6.71
N GLY A 151 8.12 2.17 6.44
CA GLY A 151 6.86 2.89 6.69
C GLY A 151 5.68 2.31 5.90
N PHE A 152 5.88 1.84 4.66
CA PHE A 152 4.81 1.28 3.83
C PHE A 152 4.16 0.03 4.46
N PRO A 153 4.89 -1.07 4.75
CA PRO A 153 4.27 -2.25 5.33
C PRO A 153 3.69 -1.99 6.72
N LEU A 154 4.31 -1.14 7.53
CA LEU A 154 3.79 -0.77 8.85
C LEU A 154 2.46 -0.01 8.72
N PHE A 155 2.42 1.02 7.86
CA PHE A 155 1.20 1.79 7.61
C PHE A 155 0.09 0.90 7.05
N VAL A 156 0.39 0.05 6.06
CA VAL A 156 -0.58 -0.86 5.45
C VAL A 156 -1.12 -1.85 6.47
N TRP A 157 -0.26 -2.45 7.29
CA TRP A 157 -0.66 -3.41 8.31
C TRP A 157 -1.62 -2.82 9.34
N ILE A 158 -1.28 -1.64 9.89
CA ILE A 158 -2.10 -0.95 10.89
C ILE A 158 -3.38 -0.42 10.22
N GLY A 159 -3.24 0.23 9.06
CA GLY A 159 -4.35 0.89 8.36
C GLY A 159 -5.42 -0.08 7.86
N THR A 160 -5.03 -1.22 7.31
CA THR A 160 -5.99 -2.23 6.83
C THR A 160 -6.76 -2.87 7.98
N ARG A 161 -6.09 -3.15 9.11
CA ARG A 161 -6.76 -3.65 10.32
C ARG A 161 -7.74 -2.63 10.91
N HIS A 162 -7.33 -1.38 10.99
CA HIS A 162 -8.21 -0.30 11.42
C HIS A 162 -9.42 -0.15 10.48
N GLN A 163 -9.21 -0.23 9.17
CA GLN A 163 -10.27 -0.19 8.17
C GLN A 163 -11.25 -1.35 8.33
N ASP A 164 -10.76 -2.58 8.51
CA ASP A 164 -11.59 -3.76 8.74
C ASP A 164 -12.45 -3.61 10.00
N GLN A 165 -11.83 -3.25 11.13
CA GLN A 165 -12.56 -3.05 12.39
C GLN A 165 -13.68 -2.02 12.25
N ARG A 166 -13.37 -0.88 11.62
CA ARG A 166 -14.37 0.16 11.37
C ARG A 166 -15.49 -0.33 10.47
N LYS A 167 -15.19 -0.99 9.36
CA LYS A 167 -16.19 -1.48 8.41
C LYS A 167 -17.03 -2.63 8.97
N LEU A 168 -16.45 -3.51 9.76
CA LEU A 168 -17.20 -4.55 10.48
C LEU A 168 -18.22 -3.96 11.46
N ALA A 169 -17.92 -2.81 12.06
CA ALA A 169 -18.82 -2.12 12.96
C ALA A 169 -19.90 -1.30 12.23
N THR A 170 -19.67 -0.85 10.98
CA THR A 170 -20.54 0.15 10.34
C THR A 170 -21.15 -0.27 9.01
N ALA A 171 -20.62 -1.28 8.32
CA ALA A 171 -21.01 -1.61 6.94
C ALA A 171 -22.00 -2.78 6.80
N GLY A 172 -22.45 -3.33 7.93
CA GLY A 172 -23.51 -4.34 7.96
C GLY A 172 -23.11 -5.75 7.51
N PRO A 173 -24.10 -6.67 7.38
CA PRO A 173 -23.87 -8.09 7.14
C PRO A 173 -23.17 -8.42 5.84
N ALA A 174 -23.45 -7.68 4.77
CA ALA A 174 -22.85 -7.91 3.45
C ALA A 174 -21.31 -7.71 3.48
N PHE A 175 -20.82 -6.72 4.22
CA PHE A 175 -19.37 -6.55 4.40
C PHE A 175 -18.77 -7.66 5.26
N ARG A 176 -19.48 -8.11 6.30
CA ARG A 176 -19.02 -9.23 7.14
C ARG A 176 -18.84 -10.49 6.30
N SER A 177 -19.82 -10.86 5.48
CA SER A 177 -19.72 -12.01 4.58
C SER A 177 -18.53 -11.89 3.61
N PHE A 178 -18.29 -10.72 3.04
CA PHE A 178 -17.13 -10.44 2.19
C PHE A 178 -15.81 -10.59 2.97
N HIS A 179 -15.74 -10.01 4.16
CA HIS A 179 -14.56 -10.05 5.05
C HIS A 179 -14.18 -11.49 5.38
N ASP A 180 -15.14 -12.34 5.75
CA ASP A 180 -14.91 -13.72 6.18
C ASP A 180 -14.53 -14.63 4.99
N ALA A 181 -15.05 -14.33 3.80
CA ALA A 181 -14.78 -15.08 2.59
C ALA A 181 -13.43 -14.73 1.92
N THR A 182 -12.82 -13.58 2.26
CA THR A 182 -11.60 -13.09 1.60
C THR A 182 -10.36 -13.16 2.51
N PRO A 183 -9.17 -13.51 1.98
CA PRO A 183 -7.95 -13.51 2.77
C PRO A 183 -7.50 -12.08 3.11
N PHE A 184 -6.87 -11.91 4.28
CA PHE A 184 -6.23 -10.66 4.67
C PHE A 184 -4.87 -10.50 3.98
N ALA A 185 -3.94 -11.40 4.31
CA ALA A 185 -2.59 -11.35 3.74
C ALA A 185 -2.63 -11.87 2.28
N PRO A 186 -1.94 -11.16 1.36
CA PRO A 186 -1.84 -11.61 -0.01
C PRO A 186 -1.24 -13.02 -0.10
N PHE A 187 -1.77 -13.83 -0.99
CA PHE A 187 -1.30 -15.19 -1.27
C PHE A 187 -1.36 -16.18 -0.08
N SER A 188 -1.96 -15.80 1.05
CA SER A 188 -2.16 -16.73 2.17
C SER A 188 -3.09 -17.90 1.84
N ARG A 189 -3.86 -17.79 0.76
CA ARG A 189 -4.65 -18.86 0.15
C ARG A 189 -4.19 -19.06 -1.31
N PRO A 190 -3.21 -19.93 -1.59
CA PRO A 190 -2.69 -20.14 -2.95
C PRO A 190 -3.75 -20.52 -3.99
N SER A 191 -4.80 -21.24 -3.56
CA SER A 191 -5.96 -21.58 -4.41
C SER A 191 -6.70 -20.38 -5.01
N GLY A 192 -6.53 -19.19 -4.43
CA GLY A 192 -7.14 -17.95 -4.94
C GLY A 192 -6.45 -17.35 -6.16
N VAL A 193 -5.23 -17.75 -6.47
CA VAL A 193 -4.47 -17.17 -7.58
C VAL A 193 -5.10 -17.48 -8.94
N LEU A 194 -5.46 -18.73 -9.19
CA LEU A 194 -6.04 -19.13 -10.47
C LEU A 194 -7.42 -18.50 -10.74
N PRO A 195 -8.36 -18.45 -9.79
CA PRO A 195 -9.58 -17.65 -9.94
C PRO A 195 -9.32 -16.18 -10.24
N ALA A 196 -8.39 -15.55 -9.54
CA ALA A 196 -8.03 -14.15 -9.78
C ALA A 196 -7.56 -13.92 -11.22
N LEU A 197 -6.68 -14.77 -11.74
CA LEU A 197 -6.18 -14.70 -13.11
C LEU A 197 -7.29 -14.92 -14.14
N ARG A 198 -8.21 -15.85 -13.90
CA ARG A 198 -9.32 -16.15 -14.83
C ARG A 198 -10.36 -15.05 -14.88
N GLU A 199 -10.65 -14.41 -13.74
CA GLU A 199 -11.73 -13.44 -13.62
C GLU A 199 -11.29 -12.00 -13.90
N GLN A 200 -9.98 -11.69 -13.80
CA GLN A 200 -9.42 -10.36 -14.08
C GLN A 200 -8.11 -10.43 -14.91
N PRO A 201 -8.07 -11.14 -16.05
CA PRO A 201 -6.84 -11.32 -16.81
C PRO A 201 -6.25 -10.01 -17.34
N ILE A 202 -7.08 -9.11 -17.86
CA ILE A 202 -6.62 -7.83 -18.44
C ILE A 202 -6.01 -6.90 -17.40
N PRO A 203 -6.66 -6.55 -16.27
CA PRO A 203 -6.04 -5.71 -15.25
C PRO A 203 -4.74 -6.30 -14.68
N ILE A 204 -4.70 -7.63 -14.48
CA ILE A 204 -3.50 -8.30 -13.98
C ILE A 204 -2.36 -8.22 -15.01
N ALA A 205 -2.64 -8.49 -16.29
CA ALA A 205 -1.64 -8.38 -17.35
C ALA A 205 -1.11 -6.95 -17.51
N LEU A 206 -1.99 -5.95 -17.40
CA LEU A 206 -1.59 -4.54 -17.41
C LEU A 206 -0.67 -4.19 -16.22
N GLY A 207 -0.95 -4.72 -15.03
CA GLY A 207 -0.08 -4.55 -13.86
C GLY A 207 1.31 -5.15 -14.08
N VAL A 208 1.38 -6.36 -14.66
CA VAL A 208 2.65 -7.01 -15.01
C VAL A 208 3.40 -6.20 -16.08
N ALA A 209 2.71 -5.74 -17.12
CA ALA A 209 3.31 -4.89 -18.16
C ALA A 209 3.84 -3.56 -17.58
N LEU A 210 3.12 -2.96 -16.66
CA LEU A 210 3.56 -1.75 -15.94
C LEU A 210 4.85 -2.01 -15.16
N THR A 211 5.01 -3.19 -14.56
CA THR A 211 6.26 -3.57 -13.88
C THR A 211 7.46 -3.55 -14.84
N ILE A 212 7.28 -4.10 -16.03
CA ILE A 212 8.33 -4.10 -17.05
C ILE A 212 8.69 -2.66 -17.46
N GLY A 213 7.68 -1.83 -17.72
CA GLY A 213 7.87 -0.42 -18.06
C GLY A 213 8.58 0.37 -16.96
N VAL A 214 8.15 0.22 -15.71
CA VAL A 214 8.79 0.87 -14.55
C VAL A 214 10.22 0.36 -14.37
N ARG A 215 10.47 -0.94 -14.51
CA ARG A 215 11.82 -1.51 -14.42
C ARG A 215 12.76 -0.94 -15.50
N TRP A 216 12.24 -0.76 -16.71
CA TRP A 216 13.02 -0.18 -17.81
C TRP A 216 13.33 1.30 -17.57
N LEU A 217 12.38 2.05 -17.05
CA LEU A 217 12.53 3.48 -16.73
C LEU A 217 13.26 3.73 -15.41
N HIS A 218 13.39 2.72 -14.54
CA HIS A 218 13.91 2.88 -13.20
C HIS A 218 15.27 3.60 -13.11
N PRO A 219 16.28 3.27 -13.95
CA PRO A 219 17.57 3.97 -13.91
C PRO A 219 17.45 5.45 -14.26
N ALA A 220 16.56 5.80 -15.19
CA ALA A 220 16.34 7.18 -15.61
C ALA A 220 15.57 7.99 -14.55
N LEU A 221 14.65 7.36 -13.81
CA LEU A 221 13.80 8.02 -12.82
C LEU A 221 14.47 8.11 -11.45
N PHE A 222 15.22 7.08 -11.06
CA PHE A 222 15.69 6.91 -9.68
C PHE A 222 17.21 6.75 -9.55
N GLY A 223 17.93 6.75 -10.66
CA GLY A 223 19.36 6.48 -10.73
C GLY A 223 19.70 4.99 -10.81
N PRO A 224 20.98 4.64 -11.06
CA PRO A 224 21.42 3.26 -11.10
C PRO A 224 21.17 2.59 -9.74
N GLY A 225 20.49 1.45 -9.77
CA GLY A 225 20.16 0.63 -8.61
C GLY A 225 21.21 -0.45 -8.33
#